data_aa685c70b481cb38791a742e495ab601
#
_entry.id   aa685c70b481cb38791a742e495ab601
#
_cell.length_a   1.000
_cell.length_b   1.000
_cell.length_c   1.000
_cell.angle_alpha   90.00
_cell.angle_beta   90.00
_cell.angle_gamma   90.00
#
_symmetry.space_group_name_H-M   'P 1'
#
loop_
_entity.id
_entity.type
_entity.pdbx_description
1 polymer ?
#
loop_
_entity_poly.entity_id
_entity_poly.type
_entity_poly.pdbx_seq_one_letter_code
_entity_poly.pdbx_strand_id
1 'polypeptide(L)'
;MSAQNDDALASHPRRRWLKAGAALAAVTAGAGVAWQWSQGKSPNDAALQAFWDLELATPNGEPLPLASLRGRPLLVNFWATWCPPCVRELPLINEFAQAQSARGSHAIQVLGVAVDQAAAVGKWMQRHPLSFPVVLAGAGGVGLTRSLGNISGGLPFTLLLDPQGQVRQRKMGELSRKDLEQWSSFA
;
A
#
# COMPACT_ATOMS: atom_id res chain seq x y z
N MET A 1 -51.56 -35.63 63.30
CA MET A 1 -52.20 -34.40 62.74
C MET A 1 -51.06 -33.55 62.24
N SER A 2 -50.83 -33.61 61.00
CA SER A 2 -49.63 -33.01 60.30
C SER A 2 -50.12 -31.86 59.50
N ALA A 3 -49.51 -30.66 59.73
CA ALA A 3 -49.68 -29.54 58.86
C ALA A 3 -48.50 -29.48 57.88
N GLN A 4 -48.76 -29.61 56.60
CA GLN A 4 -47.81 -29.38 55.56
C GLN A 4 -47.77 -27.92 55.19
N ASN A 5 -46.60 -27.33 55.28
CA ASN A 5 -46.33 -26.01 54.76
C ASN A 5 -45.77 -26.16 53.35
N ASP A 6 -46.58 -25.78 52.37
CA ASP A 6 -46.15 -25.61 50.99
C ASP A 6 -45.67 -24.14 50.79
N ASP A 7 -44.37 -23.91 50.90
CA ASP A 7 -43.76 -22.67 50.47
C ASP A 7 -43.48 -22.73 48.95
N ALA A 8 -44.43 -22.28 48.17
CA ALA A 8 -44.25 -22.04 46.75
C ALA A 8 -43.35 -20.84 46.51
N LEU A 9 -42.14 -21.11 46.09
CA LEU A 9 -41.17 -20.06 45.61
C LEU A 9 -41.70 -19.37 44.38
N ALA A 10 -42.31 -18.21 44.57
CA ALA A 10 -42.74 -17.32 43.51
C ALA A 10 -41.51 -16.79 42.72
N SER A 11 -41.24 -17.38 41.59
CA SER A 11 -40.23 -16.89 40.65
C SER A 11 -40.72 -15.60 39.98
N HIS A 12 -40.17 -14.47 40.39
CA HIS A 12 -40.53 -13.15 39.86
C HIS A 12 -40.15 -13.01 38.39
N PRO A 13 -41.10 -12.90 37.45
CA PRO A 13 -40.79 -12.81 36.00
C PRO A 13 -40.02 -11.52 35.65
N ARG A 14 -40.15 -10.47 36.44
CA ARG A 14 -39.46 -9.20 36.24
C ARG A 14 -37.92 -9.29 36.19
N ARG A 15 -37.31 -10.20 36.98
CA ARG A 15 -35.86 -10.41 36.99
C ARG A 15 -35.30 -11.03 35.72
N ARG A 16 -36.10 -11.81 34.99
CA ARG A 16 -35.69 -12.46 33.71
C ARG A 16 -35.61 -11.44 32.60
N TRP A 17 -36.52 -10.48 32.54
CA TRP A 17 -36.52 -9.41 31.53
C TRP A 17 -35.38 -8.41 31.72
N LEU A 18 -34.98 -8.10 32.96
CA LEU A 18 -33.83 -7.24 33.21
C LEU A 18 -32.50 -7.89 32.82
N LYS A 19 -32.37 -9.21 32.99
CA LYS A 19 -31.17 -9.95 32.55
C LYS A 19 -31.11 -10.06 31.04
N ALA A 20 -32.23 -10.23 30.34
CA ALA A 20 -32.28 -10.28 28.86
C ALA A 20 -31.95 -8.91 28.23
N GLY A 21 -32.46 -7.83 28.82
CA GLY A 21 -32.14 -6.46 28.36
C GLY A 21 -30.67 -6.08 28.53
N ALA A 22 -30.03 -6.48 29.63
CA ALA A 22 -28.62 -6.22 29.89
C ALA A 22 -27.71 -7.02 28.94
N ALA A 23 -28.08 -8.25 28.56
CA ALA A 23 -27.34 -9.07 27.61
C ALA A 23 -27.41 -8.49 26.19
N LEU A 24 -28.58 -7.99 25.74
CA LEU A 24 -28.73 -7.34 24.44
C LEU A 24 -27.94 -6.02 24.35
N ALA A 25 -27.94 -5.21 25.41
CA ALA A 25 -27.16 -3.97 25.45
C ALA A 25 -25.64 -4.22 25.41
N ALA A 26 -25.15 -5.28 26.05
CA ALA A 26 -23.74 -5.65 26.00
C ALA A 26 -23.29 -6.14 24.62
N VAL A 27 -24.16 -6.89 23.91
CA VAL A 27 -23.86 -7.37 22.54
C VAL A 27 -23.82 -6.21 21.53
N THR A 28 -24.74 -5.24 21.64
CA THR A 28 -24.74 -4.07 20.75
C THR A 28 -23.57 -3.13 21.02
N ALA A 29 -23.19 -2.93 22.29
CA ALA A 29 -22.01 -2.15 22.64
C ALA A 29 -20.70 -2.83 22.20
N GLY A 30 -20.59 -4.16 22.37
CA GLY A 30 -19.45 -4.95 21.90
C GLY A 30 -19.32 -4.95 20.38
N ALA A 31 -20.42 -5.07 19.64
CA ALA A 31 -20.42 -5.01 18.19
C ALA A 31 -20.03 -3.61 17.67
N GLY A 32 -20.48 -2.55 18.33
CA GLY A 32 -20.11 -1.17 17.99
C GLY A 32 -18.62 -0.89 18.20
N VAL A 33 -18.06 -1.35 19.30
CA VAL A 33 -16.62 -1.22 19.59
C VAL A 33 -15.79 -2.07 18.63
N ALA A 34 -16.18 -3.31 18.35
CA ALA A 34 -15.51 -4.17 17.39
C ALA A 34 -15.56 -3.58 15.95
N TRP A 35 -16.69 -2.98 15.56
CA TRP A 35 -16.83 -2.30 14.29
C TRP A 35 -15.94 -1.04 14.20
N GLN A 36 -15.84 -0.28 15.29
CA GLN A 36 -14.97 0.90 15.38
C GLN A 36 -13.48 0.52 15.34
N TRP A 37 -13.11 -0.62 15.92
CA TRP A 37 -11.75 -1.18 15.81
C TRP A 37 -11.45 -1.76 14.43
N SER A 38 -12.44 -2.30 13.72
CA SER A 38 -12.27 -2.77 12.34
C SER A 38 -12.11 -1.62 11.33
N GLN A 39 -12.49 -0.39 11.70
CA GLN A 39 -12.24 0.82 10.91
C GLN A 39 -10.87 1.45 11.18
N GLY A 40 -10.09 0.93 12.11
CA GLY A 40 -8.70 1.31 12.30
C GLY A 40 -7.91 1.01 11.02
N LYS A 41 -7.28 2.05 10.43
CA LYS A 41 -6.39 1.87 9.27
C LYS A 41 -5.37 0.80 9.62
N SER A 42 -5.25 -0.22 8.77
CA SER A 42 -4.22 -1.24 8.96
C SER A 42 -2.83 -0.57 8.97
N PRO A 43 -1.81 -1.14 9.62
CA PRO A 43 -0.44 -0.63 9.53
C PRO A 43 0.02 -0.45 8.08
N ASN A 44 -0.48 -1.26 7.17
CA ASN A 44 -0.24 -1.18 5.74
C ASN A 44 -0.89 0.08 5.12
N ASP A 45 -2.09 0.45 5.56
CA ASP A 45 -2.80 1.65 5.07
C ASP A 45 -2.12 2.93 5.58
N ALA A 46 -1.63 2.92 6.82
CA ALA A 46 -0.88 4.04 7.38
C ALA A 46 0.45 4.27 6.64
N ALA A 47 1.20 3.20 6.35
CA ALA A 47 2.43 3.27 5.59
C ALA A 47 2.19 3.75 4.13
N LEU A 48 1.12 3.28 3.53
CA LEU A 48 0.74 3.69 2.18
C LEU A 48 0.28 5.14 2.13
N GLN A 49 -0.46 5.60 3.15
CA GLN A 49 -0.81 7.02 3.26
C GLN A 49 0.45 7.87 3.43
N ALA A 50 1.38 7.47 4.30
CA ALA A 50 2.65 8.15 4.48
C ALA A 50 3.47 8.22 3.17
N PHE A 51 3.45 7.17 2.33
CA PHE A 51 4.05 7.20 0.99
C PHE A 51 3.43 8.28 0.11
N TRP A 52 2.09 8.38 0.09
CA TRP A 52 1.40 9.38 -0.72
C TRP A 52 1.60 10.83 -0.24
N ASP A 53 1.90 11.01 1.05
CA ASP A 53 2.16 12.32 1.65
C ASP A 53 3.60 12.81 1.40
N LEU A 54 4.46 11.98 0.78
CA LEU A 54 5.83 12.37 0.45
C LEU A 54 5.87 13.35 -0.72
N GLU A 55 6.79 14.28 -0.61
CA GLU A 55 7.34 15.07 -1.70
C GLU A 55 8.81 14.69 -1.85
N LEU A 56 9.19 14.15 -3.00
CA LEU A 56 10.55 13.69 -3.27
C LEU A 56 11.16 14.52 -4.40
N ALA A 57 12.45 14.82 -4.27
CA ALA A 57 13.17 15.55 -5.32
C ALA A 57 13.46 14.64 -6.52
N THR A 58 13.36 15.18 -7.73
CA THR A 58 13.92 14.58 -8.94
C THR A 58 15.45 14.70 -8.94
N PRO A 59 16.17 14.01 -9.81
CA PRO A 59 17.64 14.18 -9.96
C PRO A 59 18.07 15.60 -10.30
N ASN A 60 17.17 16.42 -10.83
CA ASN A 60 17.43 17.84 -11.14
C ASN A 60 17.10 18.78 -9.95
N GLY A 61 16.63 18.23 -8.83
CA GLY A 61 16.27 18.99 -7.63
C GLY A 61 14.82 19.50 -7.61
N GLU A 62 14.01 19.25 -8.62
CA GLU A 62 12.61 19.66 -8.65
C GLU A 62 11.77 18.77 -7.73
N PRO A 63 10.88 19.35 -6.88
CA PRO A 63 10.02 18.58 -6.02
C PRO A 63 8.89 17.89 -6.82
N LEU A 64 8.60 16.63 -6.51
CA LEU A 64 7.46 15.89 -7.02
C LEU A 64 6.61 15.41 -5.85
N PRO A 65 5.45 16.03 -5.59
CA PRO A 65 4.48 15.51 -4.64
C PRO A 65 3.88 14.19 -5.15
N LEU A 66 4.07 13.08 -4.43
CA LEU A 66 3.57 11.78 -4.89
C LEU A 66 2.05 11.74 -4.99
N ALA A 67 1.35 12.53 -4.18
CA ALA A 67 -0.11 12.70 -4.24
C ALA A 67 -0.61 13.14 -5.64
N SER A 68 0.21 13.85 -6.42
CA SER A 68 -0.13 14.29 -7.79
C SER A 68 -0.28 13.14 -8.78
N LEU A 69 0.24 11.96 -8.45
CA LEU A 69 0.17 10.76 -9.28
C LEU A 69 -1.06 9.88 -8.98
N ARG A 70 -1.91 10.26 -8.02
CA ARG A 70 -3.18 9.55 -7.74
C ARG A 70 -4.19 9.72 -8.87
N GLY A 71 -5.22 8.87 -8.87
CA GLY A 71 -6.32 8.93 -9.84
C GLY A 71 -6.11 8.05 -11.09
N ARG A 72 -4.91 7.51 -11.27
CA ARG A 72 -4.61 6.51 -12.29
C ARG A 72 -3.76 5.39 -11.71
N PRO A 73 -3.78 4.17 -12.30
CA PRO A 73 -2.88 3.10 -11.85
C PRO A 73 -1.42 3.56 -11.93
N LEU A 74 -0.62 3.18 -10.92
CA LEU A 74 0.78 3.60 -10.82
C LEU A 74 1.69 2.39 -10.52
N LEU A 75 2.67 2.15 -11.37
CA LEU A 75 3.77 1.24 -11.13
C LEU A 75 4.91 2.04 -10.48
N VAL A 76 5.27 1.67 -9.25
CA VAL A 76 6.37 2.27 -8.49
C VAL A 76 7.51 1.28 -8.41
N ASN A 77 8.64 1.59 -9.03
CA ASN A 77 9.84 0.74 -9.03
C ASN A 77 10.94 1.35 -8.17
N PHE A 78 11.34 0.66 -7.10
CA PHE A 78 12.47 1.03 -6.24
C PHE A 78 13.74 0.38 -6.76
N TRP A 79 14.74 1.21 -7.08
CA TRP A 79 15.96 0.80 -7.73
C TRP A 79 17.19 1.58 -7.27
N ALA A 80 18.40 1.15 -7.69
CA ALA A 80 19.61 1.90 -7.47
C ALA A 80 20.62 1.64 -8.59
N THR A 81 21.56 2.58 -8.81
CA THR A 81 22.61 2.43 -9.83
C THR A 81 23.63 1.33 -9.51
N TRP A 82 23.82 1.05 -8.22
CA TRP A 82 24.70 -0.01 -7.72
C TRP A 82 24.03 -1.39 -7.63
N CYS A 83 22.77 -1.51 -8.04
CA CYS A 83 21.99 -2.75 -8.00
C CYS A 83 21.93 -3.39 -9.39
N PRO A 84 22.71 -4.44 -9.69
CA PRO A 84 22.78 -5.00 -11.05
C PRO A 84 21.43 -5.51 -11.58
N PRO A 85 20.60 -6.26 -10.82
CA PRO A 85 19.28 -6.66 -11.32
C PRO A 85 18.34 -5.46 -11.58
N CYS A 86 18.43 -4.39 -10.79
CA CYS A 86 17.64 -3.18 -11.04
C CYS A 86 17.98 -2.58 -12.40
N VAL A 87 19.30 -2.41 -12.67
CA VAL A 87 19.76 -1.82 -13.93
C VAL A 87 19.36 -2.68 -15.14
N ARG A 88 19.32 -4.01 -14.98
CA ARG A 88 18.88 -4.91 -16.08
C ARG A 88 17.40 -4.79 -16.41
N GLU A 89 16.52 -4.55 -15.42
CA GLU A 89 15.08 -4.46 -15.66
C GLU A 89 14.62 -3.08 -16.17
N LEU A 90 15.38 -2.00 -15.92
CA LEU A 90 14.99 -0.64 -16.28
C LEU A 90 14.68 -0.45 -17.78
N PRO A 91 15.41 -1.05 -18.74
CA PRO A 91 15.04 -0.99 -20.16
C PRO A 91 13.64 -1.57 -20.42
N LEU A 92 13.31 -2.71 -19.83
CA LEU A 92 11.99 -3.34 -19.95
C LEU A 92 10.88 -2.45 -19.36
N ILE A 93 11.13 -1.86 -18.19
CA ILE A 93 10.18 -0.91 -17.58
C ILE A 93 10.02 0.34 -18.46
N ASN A 94 11.08 0.79 -19.09
CA ASN A 94 11.05 1.94 -20.00
C ASN A 94 10.25 1.67 -21.28
N GLU A 95 10.42 0.49 -21.88
CA GLU A 95 9.57 0.04 -22.99
C GLU A 95 8.10 -0.02 -22.58
N PHE A 96 7.82 -0.54 -21.38
CA PHE A 96 6.48 -0.60 -20.82
C PHE A 96 5.88 0.80 -20.63
N ALA A 97 6.63 1.75 -20.05
CA ALA A 97 6.17 3.12 -19.86
C ALA A 97 5.83 3.80 -21.19
N GLN A 98 6.66 3.61 -22.22
CA GLN A 98 6.41 4.12 -23.56
C GLN A 98 5.14 3.53 -24.18
N ALA A 99 4.94 2.21 -24.07
CA ALA A 99 3.73 1.55 -24.55
C ALA A 99 2.47 2.02 -23.82
N GLN A 100 2.58 2.31 -22.50
CA GLN A 100 1.47 2.84 -21.74
C GLN A 100 1.09 4.26 -22.16
N SER A 101 2.03 5.11 -22.54
CA SER A 101 1.76 6.51 -22.94
C SER A 101 0.73 6.62 -24.06
N ALA A 102 0.62 5.61 -24.94
CA ALA A 102 -0.36 5.55 -26.00
C ALA A 102 -1.79 5.19 -25.54
N ARG A 103 -1.99 4.76 -24.27
CA ARG A 103 -3.28 4.26 -23.73
C ARG A 103 -4.15 5.35 -23.10
N GLY A 104 -3.71 6.60 -23.08
CA GLY A 104 -4.46 7.74 -22.54
C GLY A 104 -4.80 7.59 -21.05
N SER A 105 -6.07 7.80 -20.68
CA SER A 105 -6.54 7.74 -19.28
C SER A 105 -6.45 6.36 -18.63
N HIS A 106 -6.41 5.30 -19.41
CA HIS A 106 -6.26 3.92 -18.95
C HIS A 106 -4.79 3.48 -18.80
N ALA A 107 -3.86 4.40 -19.02
CA ALA A 107 -2.44 4.11 -18.90
C ALA A 107 -2.01 3.89 -17.45
N ILE A 108 -1.22 2.85 -17.22
CA ILE A 108 -0.45 2.71 -15.99
C ILE A 108 0.68 3.74 -16.03
N GLN A 109 0.70 4.66 -15.06
CA GLN A 109 1.83 5.55 -14.87
C GLN A 109 3.02 4.75 -14.34
N VAL A 110 4.24 5.20 -14.61
CA VAL A 110 5.46 4.60 -14.05
C VAL A 110 6.21 5.67 -13.28
N LEU A 111 6.69 5.32 -12.08
CA LEU A 111 7.56 6.12 -11.22
C LEU A 111 8.77 5.30 -10.81
N GLY A 112 9.96 5.78 -11.09
CA GLY A 112 11.20 5.26 -10.54
C GLY A 112 11.51 5.95 -9.20
N VAL A 113 11.74 5.17 -8.14
CA VAL A 113 12.17 5.70 -6.84
C VAL A 113 13.60 5.21 -6.60
N ALA A 114 14.56 6.12 -6.75
CA ALA A 114 15.97 5.77 -6.61
C ALA A 114 16.40 5.77 -5.13
N VAL A 115 16.86 4.62 -4.68
CA VAL A 115 17.48 4.42 -3.35
C VAL A 115 18.99 4.64 -3.49
N ASP A 116 19.35 5.86 -3.89
CA ASP A 116 20.69 6.23 -4.28
C ASP A 116 20.91 7.76 -4.16
N GLN A 117 22.11 8.21 -4.41
CA GLN A 117 22.48 9.63 -4.39
C GLN A 117 22.17 10.31 -5.73
N ALA A 118 21.75 11.58 -5.67
CA ALA A 118 21.37 12.38 -6.84
C ALA A 118 22.44 12.39 -7.94
N ALA A 119 23.70 12.58 -7.59
CA ALA A 119 24.81 12.63 -8.53
C ALA A 119 25.00 11.30 -9.28
N ALA A 120 24.85 10.15 -8.60
CA ALA A 120 24.98 8.84 -9.20
C ALA A 120 23.81 8.58 -10.17
N VAL A 121 22.58 8.87 -9.75
CA VAL A 121 21.36 8.74 -10.55
C VAL A 121 21.42 9.63 -11.77
N GLY A 122 21.74 10.91 -11.60
CA GLY A 122 21.85 11.87 -12.69
C GLY A 122 22.88 11.46 -13.74
N LYS A 123 24.07 11.04 -13.31
CA LYS A 123 25.13 10.53 -14.22
C LYS A 123 24.70 9.25 -14.94
N TRP A 124 23.97 8.37 -14.29
CA TRP A 124 23.45 7.14 -14.90
C TRP A 124 22.39 7.47 -15.96
N MET A 125 21.42 8.33 -15.64
CA MET A 125 20.31 8.72 -16.52
C MET A 125 20.78 9.49 -17.76
N GLN A 126 21.88 10.24 -17.69
CA GLN A 126 22.47 10.87 -18.87
C GLN A 126 22.89 9.85 -19.93
N ARG A 127 23.29 8.66 -19.53
CA ARG A 127 23.69 7.57 -20.44
C ARG A 127 22.55 6.62 -20.79
N HIS A 128 21.54 6.56 -19.96
CA HIS A 128 20.38 5.67 -20.06
C HIS A 128 19.11 6.48 -19.78
N PRO A 129 18.64 7.29 -20.73
CA PRO A 129 17.45 8.12 -20.51
C PRO A 129 16.21 7.27 -20.31
N LEU A 130 15.39 7.65 -19.32
CA LEU A 130 14.12 7.01 -18.99
C LEU A 130 12.97 7.92 -19.43
N SER A 131 11.90 7.33 -19.97
CA SER A 131 10.70 8.04 -20.45
C SER A 131 9.65 8.27 -19.35
N PHE A 132 10.00 7.95 -18.09
CA PHE A 132 9.14 8.14 -16.92
C PHE A 132 9.87 8.92 -15.83
N PRO A 133 9.15 9.58 -14.92
CA PRO A 133 9.73 10.35 -13.84
C PRO A 133 10.52 9.48 -12.87
N VAL A 134 11.64 10.01 -12.40
CA VAL A 134 12.47 9.43 -11.34
C VAL A 134 12.58 10.41 -10.20
N VAL A 135 12.42 9.91 -8.98
CA VAL A 135 12.61 10.66 -7.72
C VAL A 135 13.62 9.97 -6.82
N LEU A 136 14.16 10.73 -5.88
CA LEU A 136 15.24 10.29 -4.99
C LEU A 136 14.69 10.02 -3.59
N ALA A 137 14.79 8.78 -3.13
CA ALA A 137 14.52 8.42 -1.73
C ALA A 137 15.79 8.39 -0.87
N GLY A 138 16.96 8.45 -1.51
CA GLY A 138 18.25 8.47 -0.83
C GLY A 138 18.42 7.30 0.16
N ALA A 139 19.15 7.53 1.25
CA ALA A 139 19.39 6.51 2.28
C ALA A 139 18.11 6.05 3.01
N GLY A 140 17.07 6.88 3.04
CA GLY A 140 15.77 6.54 3.62
C GLY A 140 14.95 5.53 2.80
N GLY A 141 15.31 5.34 1.53
CA GLY A 141 14.56 4.51 0.58
C GLY A 141 14.40 3.06 1.02
N VAL A 142 15.40 2.45 1.67
CA VAL A 142 15.29 1.09 2.21
C VAL A 142 14.22 1.01 3.30
N GLY A 143 14.17 2.00 4.20
CA GLY A 143 13.12 2.10 5.23
C GLY A 143 11.74 2.23 4.61
N LEU A 144 11.61 3.05 3.57
CA LEU A 144 10.37 3.23 2.81
C LEU A 144 9.92 1.92 2.14
N THR A 145 10.83 1.17 1.48
CA THR A 145 10.44 -0.13 0.89
C THR A 145 9.95 -1.12 1.94
N ARG A 146 10.57 -1.14 3.14
CA ARG A 146 10.14 -2.01 4.25
C ARG A 146 8.77 -1.67 4.76
N SER A 147 8.46 -0.39 4.95
CA SER A 147 7.12 0.04 5.37
C SER A 147 6.04 -0.33 4.35
N LEU A 148 6.39 -0.39 3.07
CA LEU A 148 5.50 -0.78 1.96
C LEU A 148 5.44 -2.30 1.72
N GLY A 149 6.05 -3.11 2.59
CA GLY A 149 5.94 -4.57 2.60
C GLY A 149 7.15 -5.34 2.07
N ASN A 150 8.24 -4.67 1.69
CA ASN A 150 9.51 -5.33 1.38
C ASN A 150 10.34 -5.54 2.66
N ILE A 151 9.96 -6.51 3.47
CA ILE A 151 10.55 -6.75 4.80
C ILE A 151 12.07 -6.92 4.74
N SER A 152 12.59 -7.58 3.70
CA SER A 152 14.04 -7.78 3.49
C SER A 152 14.76 -6.48 3.17
N GLY A 153 14.07 -5.50 2.56
CA GLY A 153 14.67 -4.26 2.05
C GLY A 153 15.55 -4.46 0.81
N GLY A 154 15.49 -5.64 0.17
CA GLY A 154 16.24 -5.93 -1.06
C GLY A 154 15.70 -5.17 -2.26
N LEU A 155 16.57 -4.91 -3.25
CA LEU A 155 16.22 -4.27 -4.51
C LEU A 155 16.45 -5.24 -5.68
N PRO A 156 15.69 -5.12 -6.76
CA PRO A 156 14.60 -4.19 -6.98
C PRO A 156 13.35 -4.59 -6.20
N PHE A 157 12.47 -3.63 -5.98
CA PHE A 157 11.15 -3.83 -5.40
C PHE A 157 10.13 -3.01 -6.17
N THR A 158 9.02 -3.63 -6.56
CA THR A 158 8.01 -2.96 -7.37
C THR A 158 6.63 -3.13 -6.79
N LEU A 159 5.84 -2.06 -6.83
CA LEU A 159 4.43 -2.00 -6.48
C LEU A 159 3.59 -1.67 -7.70
N LEU A 160 2.41 -2.25 -7.81
CA LEU A 160 1.32 -1.73 -8.62
C LEU A 160 0.24 -1.18 -7.71
N LEU A 161 -0.07 0.09 -7.86
CA LEU A 161 -1.12 0.79 -7.13
C LEU A 161 -2.31 1.04 -8.06
N ASP A 162 -3.53 0.92 -7.54
CA ASP A 162 -4.75 1.26 -8.28
C ASP A 162 -5.02 2.78 -8.28
N PRO A 163 -6.05 3.25 -9.02
CA PRO A 163 -6.41 4.67 -9.03
C PRO A 163 -6.78 5.25 -7.66
N GLN A 164 -7.24 4.41 -6.72
CA GLN A 164 -7.52 4.78 -5.34
C GLN A 164 -6.26 4.87 -4.50
N GLY A 165 -5.11 4.49 -5.07
CA GLY A 165 -3.82 4.49 -4.40
C GLY A 165 -3.57 3.29 -3.52
N GLN A 166 -4.35 2.19 -3.67
CA GLN A 166 -4.19 0.96 -2.91
C GLN A 166 -3.27 -0.02 -3.63
N VAL A 167 -2.53 -0.82 -2.88
CA VAL A 167 -1.61 -1.80 -3.45
C VAL A 167 -2.38 -2.99 -4.04
N ARG A 168 -2.20 -3.22 -5.33
CA ARG A 168 -2.74 -4.38 -6.06
C ARG A 168 -1.73 -5.51 -6.16
N GLN A 169 -0.48 -5.19 -6.44
CA GLN A 169 0.58 -6.17 -6.60
C GLN A 169 1.87 -5.68 -5.93
N ARG A 170 2.69 -6.64 -5.48
CA ARG A 170 4.06 -6.42 -5.00
C ARG A 170 4.97 -7.45 -5.65
N LYS A 171 6.14 -7.03 -6.07
CA LYS A 171 7.20 -7.92 -6.54
C LYS A 171 8.51 -7.56 -5.86
N MET A 172 9.13 -8.52 -5.22
CA MET A 172 10.52 -8.48 -4.77
C MET A 172 11.38 -9.17 -5.81
N GLY A 173 12.48 -8.54 -6.21
CA GLY A 173 13.33 -8.99 -7.30
C GLY A 173 12.87 -8.49 -8.68
N GLU A 174 13.64 -8.87 -9.68
CA GLU A 174 13.55 -8.38 -11.06
C GLU A 174 12.18 -8.66 -11.71
N LEU A 175 11.59 -7.64 -12.33
CA LEU A 175 10.37 -7.77 -13.14
C LEU A 175 10.66 -8.49 -14.44
N SER A 176 9.77 -9.37 -14.84
CA SER A 176 9.74 -9.99 -16.16
C SER A 176 8.69 -9.35 -17.07
N ARG A 177 8.81 -9.55 -18.37
CA ARG A 177 7.79 -9.15 -19.36
C ARG A 177 6.41 -9.73 -19.01
N LYS A 178 6.37 -10.99 -18.56
CA LYS A 178 5.14 -11.66 -18.14
C LYS A 178 4.47 -10.97 -16.93
N ASP A 179 5.26 -10.48 -15.98
CA ASP A 179 4.72 -9.72 -14.84
C ASP A 179 4.02 -8.45 -15.34
N LEU A 180 4.67 -7.68 -16.23
CA LEU A 180 4.13 -6.43 -16.75
C LEU A 180 2.88 -6.66 -17.63
N GLU A 181 2.85 -7.71 -18.44
CA GLU A 181 1.68 -8.12 -19.21
C GLU A 181 0.50 -8.45 -18.29
N GLN A 182 0.73 -9.26 -17.26
CA GLN A 182 -0.28 -9.60 -16.28
C GLN A 182 -0.77 -8.36 -15.52
N TRP A 183 0.13 -7.47 -15.12
CA TRP A 183 -0.24 -6.25 -14.39
C TRP A 183 -1.02 -5.26 -15.25
N SER A 184 -0.78 -5.26 -16.57
CA SER A 184 -1.53 -4.42 -17.51
C SER A 184 -3.02 -4.77 -17.60
N SER A 185 -3.43 -5.97 -17.18
CA SER A 185 -4.83 -6.38 -17.16
C SER A 185 -5.61 -5.84 -15.95
N PHE A 186 -4.92 -5.22 -14.97
CA PHE A 186 -5.55 -4.60 -13.79
C PHE A 186 -5.79 -3.09 -13.94
N ALA A 187 -5.47 -2.50 -15.10
CA ALA A 187 -5.58 -1.08 -15.37
C ALA A 187 -6.85 -0.70 -16.13
#